data_d1547fa6367ef26590bec524c351bee0
#
_entry.id   d1547fa6367ef26590bec524c351bee0
#
_cell.length_a   1.000
_cell.length_b   1.000
_cell.length_c   1.000
_cell.angle_alpha   90.00
_cell.angle_beta   90.00
_cell.angle_gamma   90.00
#
_symmetry.space_group_name_H-M   'P 1'
#
loop_
_entity.id
_entity.type
_entity.pdbx_description
1 polymer ?
#
loop_
_entity_poly.entity_id
_entity_poly.type
_entity_poly.pdbx_seq_one_letter_code
_entity_poly.pdbx_strand_id
1 'polypeptide(L)'
;ALKRFAHLSDLAAHEGREFATSGELVLAQSRIDAFAAATGDLQWIHVDPVRAAAGPFGSTIAHGFLTLSLLPQMGASAIDIGGVRMGVNYGLNKVRFPAPVPVGSRLRGHFKLTGFEPIEGGAQITFEVTMEREGSAKPVCVAESLSRRYV
;
A
#
# COMPACT_ATOMS: atom_id res chain seq x y z
N ALA A 1 -3.53 -15.12 0.79
CA ALA A 1 -2.49 -16.05 1.22
C ALA A 1 -1.12 -15.58 0.74
N LEU A 2 -0.10 -15.75 1.57
CA LEU A 2 1.26 -15.37 1.22
C LEU A 2 1.79 -16.19 0.05
N LYS A 3 2.28 -15.53 -0.98
CA LYS A 3 2.94 -16.16 -2.13
C LYS A 3 4.45 -16.19 -1.89
N ARG A 4 5.03 -17.37 -1.94
CA ARG A 4 6.47 -17.58 -1.71
C ARG A 4 7.20 -17.86 -3.01
N PHE A 5 8.32 -17.20 -3.18
CA PHE A 5 9.22 -17.38 -4.32
C PHE A 5 10.61 -17.72 -3.81
N ALA A 6 11.23 -18.72 -4.38
CA ALA A 6 12.59 -19.12 -3.99
C ALA A 6 13.61 -18.04 -4.37
N HIS A 7 13.42 -17.40 -5.51
CA HIS A 7 14.33 -16.42 -6.08
C HIS A 7 13.59 -15.21 -6.64
N LEU A 8 14.25 -14.05 -6.63
CA LEU A 8 13.71 -12.82 -7.19
C LEU A 8 13.33 -12.98 -8.67
N SER A 9 14.14 -13.69 -9.44
CA SER A 9 13.88 -13.92 -10.87
C SER A 9 12.60 -14.71 -11.16
N ASP A 10 12.08 -15.43 -10.17
CA ASP A 10 10.83 -16.20 -10.33
C ASP A 10 9.62 -15.31 -10.52
N LEU A 11 9.70 -14.04 -10.09
CA LEU A 11 8.61 -13.08 -10.29
C LEU A 11 8.34 -12.79 -11.76
N ALA A 12 9.35 -12.85 -12.62
CA ALA A 12 9.23 -12.47 -14.02
C ALA A 12 8.14 -13.25 -14.77
N ALA A 13 7.87 -14.50 -14.37
CA ALA A 13 6.83 -15.34 -14.98
C ALA A 13 5.40 -14.82 -14.71
N HIS A 14 5.23 -13.93 -13.75
CA HIS A 14 3.93 -13.37 -13.34
C HIS A 14 3.65 -12.00 -13.95
N GLU A 15 4.55 -11.48 -14.76
CA GLU A 15 4.39 -10.17 -15.39
C GLU A 15 3.11 -10.09 -16.21
N GLY A 16 2.37 -8.99 -16.04
CA GLY A 16 1.13 -8.71 -16.75
C GLY A 16 -0.13 -9.19 -16.05
N ARG A 17 -0.05 -9.77 -14.84
CA ARG A 17 -1.24 -10.25 -14.13
C ARG A 17 -1.21 -9.97 -12.64
N GLU A 18 -2.39 -9.87 -12.05
CA GLU A 18 -2.59 -9.87 -10.61
C GLU A 18 -2.30 -11.28 -10.08
N PHE A 19 -1.41 -11.38 -9.10
CA PHE A 19 -0.98 -12.68 -8.61
C PHE A 19 -0.94 -12.80 -7.08
N ALA A 20 -1.07 -11.69 -6.37
CA ALA A 20 -0.99 -11.69 -4.92
C ALA A 20 -1.94 -10.67 -4.29
N THR A 21 -2.48 -11.03 -3.13
CA THR A 21 -3.36 -10.19 -2.33
C THR A 21 -2.83 -10.17 -0.91
N SER A 22 -2.79 -8.98 -0.30
CA SER A 22 -2.35 -8.84 1.08
C SER A 22 -3.34 -9.43 2.08
N GLY A 23 -2.89 -9.68 3.30
CA GLY A 23 -3.77 -9.87 4.45
C GLY A 23 -4.57 -8.60 4.73
N GLU A 24 -5.63 -8.74 5.53
CA GLU A 24 -6.45 -7.62 5.95
C GLU A 24 -5.68 -6.75 6.95
N LEU A 25 -5.79 -5.43 6.78
CA LEU A 25 -5.22 -4.44 7.67
C LEU A 25 -6.33 -3.51 8.15
N VAL A 26 -6.49 -3.39 9.48
CA VAL A 26 -7.46 -2.47 10.08
C VAL A 26 -6.75 -1.15 10.41
N LEU A 27 -7.30 -0.05 9.91
CA LEU A 27 -6.69 1.26 10.10
C LEU A 27 -7.28 1.97 11.33
N ALA A 28 -6.58 1.86 12.46
CA ALA A 28 -7.00 2.46 13.72
C ALA A 28 -6.64 3.95 13.82
N GLN A 29 -7.39 4.69 14.66
CA GLN A 29 -7.13 6.10 14.94
C GLN A 29 -5.69 6.32 15.46
N SER A 30 -5.18 5.40 16.28
CA SER A 30 -3.82 5.51 16.83
C SER A 30 -2.75 5.55 15.72
N ARG A 31 -2.96 4.82 14.63
CA ARG A 31 -2.04 4.85 13.48
C ARG A 31 -2.14 6.18 12.73
N ILE A 32 -3.36 6.70 12.58
CA ILE A 32 -3.59 8.02 11.95
C ILE A 32 -2.91 9.11 12.78
N ASP A 33 -3.08 9.09 14.09
CA ASP A 33 -2.46 10.06 15.00
C ASP A 33 -0.94 9.98 14.95
N ALA A 34 -0.37 8.78 14.91
CA ALA A 34 1.06 8.58 14.82
C ALA A 34 1.62 9.12 13.50
N PHE A 35 0.93 8.91 12.39
CA PHE A 35 1.32 9.43 11.09
C PHE A 35 1.25 10.96 11.07
N ALA A 36 0.18 11.53 11.61
CA ALA A 36 0.01 12.98 11.73
C ALA A 36 1.16 13.61 12.51
N ALA A 37 1.53 13.03 13.65
CA ALA A 37 2.64 13.50 14.48
C ALA A 37 3.98 13.38 13.75
N ALA A 38 4.21 12.26 13.05
CA ALA A 38 5.46 12.00 12.36
C ALA A 38 5.70 12.93 11.18
N THR A 39 4.64 13.34 10.49
CA THR A 39 4.72 14.12 9.24
C THR A 39 4.36 15.60 9.41
N GLY A 40 3.72 15.96 10.52
CA GLY A 40 3.27 17.34 10.76
C GLY A 40 1.93 17.68 10.10
N ASP A 41 1.24 16.72 9.48
CA ASP A 41 -0.09 16.94 8.93
C ASP A 41 -1.15 16.66 10.00
N LEU A 42 -1.48 17.68 10.77
CA LEU A 42 -2.39 17.64 11.92
C LEU A 42 -3.77 18.21 11.60
N GLN A 43 -4.19 18.16 10.35
CA GLN A 43 -5.51 18.67 9.95
C GLN A 43 -6.62 17.96 10.71
N TRP A 44 -7.65 18.71 11.11
CA TRP A 44 -8.73 18.22 11.97
C TRP A 44 -9.49 17.01 11.40
N ILE A 45 -9.57 16.88 10.08
CA ILE A 45 -10.25 15.74 9.44
C ILE A 45 -9.59 14.40 9.78
N HIS A 46 -8.34 14.41 10.23
CA HIS A 46 -7.58 13.22 10.59
C HIS A 46 -7.50 13.00 12.10
N VAL A 47 -7.37 14.07 12.88
CA VAL A 47 -6.98 13.95 14.29
C VAL A 47 -8.04 14.42 15.31
N ASP A 48 -9.15 14.99 14.87
CA ASP A 48 -10.21 15.47 15.76
C ASP A 48 -11.52 14.70 15.52
N PRO A 49 -11.74 13.59 16.25
CA PRO A 49 -12.93 12.76 16.05
C PRO A 49 -14.26 13.50 16.28
N VAL A 50 -14.30 14.42 17.24
CA VAL A 50 -15.51 15.19 17.55
C VAL A 50 -15.88 16.13 16.41
N ARG A 51 -14.91 16.90 15.94
CA ARG A 51 -15.13 17.82 14.81
C ARG A 51 -15.38 17.06 13.51
N ALA A 52 -14.67 15.97 13.29
CA ALA A 52 -14.81 15.15 12.08
C ALA A 52 -16.17 14.46 12.01
N ALA A 53 -16.75 14.07 13.15
CA ALA A 53 -18.09 13.48 13.19
C ALA A 53 -19.18 14.42 12.64
N ALA A 54 -19.00 15.72 12.81
CA ALA A 54 -19.88 16.75 12.27
C ALA A 54 -19.47 17.25 10.87
N GLY A 55 -18.37 16.73 10.34
CA GLY A 55 -17.83 17.12 9.04
C GLY A 55 -18.37 16.29 7.89
N PRO A 56 -17.86 16.52 6.68
CA PRO A 56 -18.41 15.93 5.44
C PRO A 56 -18.23 14.40 5.35
N PHE A 57 -17.28 13.82 6.09
CA PHE A 57 -17.03 12.37 6.05
C PHE A 57 -17.73 11.59 7.17
N GLY A 58 -18.29 12.28 8.17
CA GLY A 58 -18.97 11.65 9.32
C GLY A 58 -18.06 10.96 10.32
N SER A 59 -16.77 10.95 10.11
CA SER A 59 -15.72 10.40 10.97
C SER A 59 -14.38 11.00 10.59
N THR A 60 -13.34 10.71 11.38
CA THR A 60 -11.98 10.96 10.91
C THR A 60 -11.66 10.04 9.73
N ILE A 61 -10.77 10.49 8.88
CA ILE A 61 -10.27 9.73 7.74
C ILE A 61 -8.74 9.68 7.79
N ALA A 62 -8.18 8.62 7.22
CA ALA A 62 -6.74 8.51 7.05
C ALA A 62 -6.23 9.51 6.04
N HIS A 63 -5.00 9.98 6.23
CA HIS A 63 -4.29 10.72 5.19
C HIS A 63 -4.12 9.84 3.95
N GLY A 64 -4.27 10.39 2.77
CA GLY A 64 -3.94 9.66 1.55
C GLY A 64 -2.49 9.14 1.58
N PHE A 65 -1.56 9.97 2.05
CA PHE A 65 -0.15 9.57 2.18
C PHE A 65 0.06 8.45 3.21
N LEU A 66 -0.73 8.38 4.28
CA LEU A 66 -0.68 7.24 5.19
C LEU A 66 -1.10 5.97 4.46
N THR A 67 -2.23 6.00 3.77
CA THR A 67 -2.73 4.86 3.01
C THR A 67 -1.68 4.36 2.02
N LEU A 68 -1.08 5.27 1.26
CA LEU A 68 0.01 4.94 0.33
C LEU A 68 1.20 4.30 1.05
N SER A 69 1.57 4.81 2.21
CA SER A 69 2.73 4.33 2.99
C SER A 69 2.55 2.91 3.53
N LEU A 70 1.34 2.35 3.49
CA LEU A 70 1.06 0.97 3.90
C LEU A 70 1.45 -0.06 2.82
N LEU A 71 1.83 0.38 1.63
CA LEU A 71 2.27 -0.50 0.54
C LEU A 71 3.33 -1.52 0.97
N PRO A 72 4.41 -1.15 1.65
CA PRO A 72 5.42 -2.12 2.09
C PRO A 72 4.87 -3.17 3.06
N GLN A 73 4.02 -2.79 4.00
CA GLN A 73 3.41 -3.72 4.94
C GLN A 73 2.48 -4.71 4.20
N MET A 74 1.66 -4.21 3.29
CA MET A 74 0.79 -5.04 2.47
C MET A 74 1.61 -5.99 1.59
N GLY A 75 2.67 -5.49 0.97
CA GLY A 75 3.58 -6.30 0.16
C GLY A 75 4.22 -7.42 0.95
N ALA A 76 4.67 -7.15 2.17
CA ALA A 76 5.27 -8.15 3.04
C ALA A 76 4.29 -9.26 3.44
N SER A 77 3.00 -8.95 3.55
CA SER A 77 1.96 -9.95 3.85
C SER A 77 1.48 -10.72 2.61
N ALA A 78 1.79 -10.23 1.42
CA ALA A 78 1.34 -10.83 0.16
C ALA A 78 2.43 -11.67 -0.53
N ILE A 79 3.68 -11.23 -0.44
CA ILE A 79 4.77 -11.76 -1.25
C ILE A 79 6.02 -11.91 -0.38
N ASP A 80 6.58 -13.12 -0.40
CA ASP A 80 7.86 -13.44 0.25
C ASP A 80 8.84 -13.93 -0.78
N ILE A 81 9.98 -13.28 -0.90
CA ILE A 81 11.00 -13.59 -1.90
C ILE A 81 12.29 -13.98 -1.19
N GLY A 82 12.72 -15.23 -1.37
CA GLY A 82 13.97 -15.73 -0.84
C GLY A 82 15.18 -15.04 -1.46
N GLY A 83 16.24 -14.86 -0.66
CA GLY A 83 17.51 -14.31 -1.10
C GLY A 83 17.53 -12.79 -1.29
N VAL A 84 16.42 -12.09 -1.10
CA VAL A 84 16.39 -10.62 -1.12
C VAL A 84 16.92 -10.09 0.20
N ARG A 85 18.03 -9.35 0.15
CA ARG A 85 18.64 -8.75 1.33
C ARG A 85 18.18 -7.32 1.60
N MET A 86 17.62 -6.63 0.60
CA MET A 86 17.21 -5.23 0.72
C MET A 86 16.20 -4.88 -0.36
N GLY A 87 15.18 -4.14 0.03
CA GLY A 87 14.24 -3.50 -0.88
C GLY A 87 14.25 -1.99 -0.68
N VAL A 88 14.27 -1.25 -1.77
CA VAL A 88 14.29 0.22 -1.74
C VAL A 88 13.12 0.75 -2.56
N ASN A 89 12.38 1.68 -1.98
CA ASN A 89 11.37 2.43 -2.72
C ASN A 89 12.09 3.34 -3.71
N TYR A 90 11.88 3.12 -4.98
CA TYR A 90 12.51 3.92 -6.02
C TYR A 90 11.65 5.08 -6.47
N GLY A 91 10.36 4.86 -6.60
CA GLY A 91 9.44 5.91 -7.03
C GLY A 91 8.02 5.42 -7.26
N LEU A 92 7.20 6.33 -7.73
CA LEU A 92 5.81 6.12 -8.09
C LEU A 92 5.54 6.81 -9.42
N ASN A 93 4.87 6.15 -10.34
CA ASN A 93 4.51 6.79 -11.62
C ASN A 93 3.15 7.47 -11.53
N LYS A 94 2.16 6.78 -10.96
CA LYS A 94 0.80 7.27 -10.90
C LYS A 94 0.17 6.85 -9.59
N VAL A 95 -0.40 7.82 -8.87
CA VAL A 95 -1.10 7.59 -7.60
C VAL A 95 -2.43 8.32 -7.62
N ARG A 96 -3.50 7.64 -7.21
CA ARG A 96 -4.83 8.23 -7.03
C ARG A 96 -5.48 7.69 -5.77
N PHE A 97 -6.26 8.55 -5.12
CA PHE A 97 -7.06 8.22 -3.93
C PHE A 97 -8.55 8.42 -4.28
N PRO A 98 -9.19 7.44 -4.94
CA PRO A 98 -10.55 7.65 -5.47
C PRO A 98 -11.64 7.76 -4.42
N ALA A 99 -11.40 7.23 -3.21
CA ALA A 99 -12.35 7.27 -2.10
C ALA A 99 -11.62 7.47 -0.77
N PRO A 100 -12.27 8.11 0.22
CA PRO A 100 -11.68 8.29 1.55
C PRO A 100 -11.57 6.96 2.30
N VAL A 101 -10.67 6.95 3.29
CA VAL A 101 -10.48 5.82 4.21
C VAL A 101 -10.93 6.24 5.60
N PRO A 102 -12.18 5.98 6.00
CA PRO A 102 -12.65 6.25 7.36
C PRO A 102 -11.85 5.45 8.38
N VAL A 103 -11.74 6.01 9.59
CA VAL A 103 -11.13 5.29 10.71
C VAL A 103 -11.82 3.94 10.92
N GLY A 104 -11.03 2.91 11.23
CA GLY A 104 -11.56 1.55 11.40
C GLY A 104 -11.76 0.76 10.11
N SER A 105 -11.42 1.33 8.97
CA SER A 105 -11.52 0.65 7.67
C SER A 105 -10.66 -0.61 7.62
N ARG A 106 -11.19 -1.63 6.92
CA ARG A 106 -10.49 -2.88 6.64
C ARG A 106 -9.97 -2.83 5.22
N LEU A 107 -8.66 -2.90 5.07
CA LEU A 107 -7.97 -2.70 3.80
C LEU A 107 -7.27 -3.96 3.34
N ARG A 108 -7.23 -4.18 2.02
CA ARG A 108 -6.42 -5.20 1.35
C ARG A 108 -5.78 -4.60 0.11
N GLY A 109 -4.55 -5.00 -0.17
CA GLY A 109 -3.86 -4.62 -1.40
C GLY A 109 -3.84 -5.78 -2.39
N HIS A 110 -4.18 -5.49 -3.64
CA HIS A 110 -4.09 -6.42 -4.76
C HIS A 110 -2.90 -6.02 -5.62
N PHE A 111 -1.99 -6.97 -5.84
CA PHE A 111 -0.71 -6.72 -6.50
C PHE A 111 -0.69 -7.32 -7.90
N LYS A 112 -0.53 -6.45 -8.90
CA LYS A 112 -0.31 -6.82 -10.28
C LYS A 112 1.12 -6.46 -10.67
N LEU A 113 1.88 -7.44 -11.16
CA LEU A 113 3.22 -7.18 -11.65
C LEU A 113 3.14 -6.62 -13.06
N THR A 114 3.58 -5.38 -13.26
CA THR A 114 3.54 -4.70 -14.55
C THR A 114 4.92 -4.50 -15.16
N GLY A 115 5.98 -4.69 -14.40
CA GLY A 115 7.34 -4.59 -14.91
C GLY A 115 8.33 -5.38 -14.05
N PHE A 116 9.25 -6.05 -14.72
CA PHE A 116 10.37 -6.73 -14.09
C PHE A 116 11.61 -6.47 -14.95
N GLU A 117 12.54 -5.69 -14.42
CA GLU A 117 13.73 -5.28 -15.13
C GLU A 117 14.97 -5.65 -14.32
N PRO A 118 15.80 -6.57 -14.81
CA PRO A 118 17.08 -6.87 -14.15
C PRO A 118 17.97 -5.62 -14.11
N ILE A 119 18.59 -5.42 -12.94
CA ILE A 119 19.59 -4.38 -12.71
C ILE A 119 20.81 -5.01 -12.05
N GLU A 120 21.91 -4.26 -11.96
CA GLU A 120 23.08 -4.74 -11.24
C GLU A 120 22.73 -5.05 -9.79
N GLY A 121 22.95 -6.31 -9.38
CA GLY A 121 22.70 -6.77 -8.01
C GLY A 121 21.25 -7.10 -7.66
N GLY A 122 20.34 -7.04 -8.64
CA GLY A 122 18.93 -7.35 -8.36
C GLY A 122 17.99 -7.09 -9.51
N ALA A 123 16.82 -6.51 -9.20
CA ALA A 123 15.82 -6.14 -10.18
C ALA A 123 15.03 -4.91 -9.75
N GLN A 124 14.58 -4.14 -10.71
CA GLN A 124 13.56 -3.11 -10.53
C GLN A 124 12.21 -3.73 -10.84
N ILE A 125 11.30 -3.60 -9.89
CA ILE A 125 9.96 -4.21 -9.96
C ILE A 125 8.93 -3.10 -9.98
N THR A 126 7.99 -3.19 -10.90
CA THR A 126 6.83 -2.30 -10.95
C THR A 126 5.58 -3.09 -10.60
N PHE A 127 4.90 -2.65 -9.55
CA PHE A 127 3.59 -3.16 -9.18
C PHE A 127 2.53 -2.10 -9.41
N GLU A 128 1.42 -2.50 -10.02
CA GLU A 128 0.18 -1.76 -9.88
C GLU A 128 -0.57 -2.33 -8.68
N VAL A 129 -0.74 -1.52 -7.66
CA VAL A 129 -1.41 -1.93 -6.42
C VAL A 129 -2.75 -1.21 -6.31
N THR A 130 -3.80 -2.00 -6.16
CA THR A 130 -5.15 -1.52 -5.90
C THR A 130 -5.49 -1.85 -4.46
N MET A 131 -5.72 -0.82 -3.65
CA MET A 131 -6.13 -1.00 -2.25
C MET A 131 -7.65 -0.91 -2.16
N GLU A 132 -8.28 -1.99 -1.72
CA GLU A 132 -9.71 -2.02 -1.48
C GLU A 132 -10.02 -1.78 -0.01
N ARG A 133 -11.15 -1.17 0.24
CA ARG A 133 -11.77 -1.07 1.55
C ARG A 133 -13.03 -1.92 1.57
N GLU A 134 -13.18 -2.77 2.57
CA GLU A 134 -14.38 -3.59 2.73
C GLU A 134 -15.62 -2.69 2.78
N GLY A 135 -16.62 -3.03 1.98
CA GLY A 135 -17.87 -2.29 1.89
C GLY A 135 -17.85 -1.06 0.97
N SER A 136 -16.72 -0.77 0.31
CA SER A 136 -16.61 0.32 -0.65
C SER A 136 -16.66 -0.20 -2.09
N ALA A 137 -17.44 0.48 -2.94
CA ALA A 137 -17.50 0.15 -4.37
C ALA A 137 -16.24 0.62 -5.12
N LYS A 138 -15.56 1.65 -4.60
CA LYS A 138 -14.34 2.20 -5.22
C LYS A 138 -13.11 1.83 -4.41
N PRO A 139 -11.96 1.63 -5.05
CA PRO A 139 -10.70 1.49 -4.34
C PRO A 139 -10.37 2.80 -3.60
N VAL A 140 -9.60 2.68 -2.54
CA VAL A 140 -9.16 3.84 -1.75
C VAL A 140 -7.79 4.36 -2.19
N CYS A 141 -7.02 3.53 -2.88
CA CYS A 141 -5.74 3.90 -3.46
C CYS A 141 -5.45 3.02 -4.66
N VAL A 142 -4.98 3.62 -5.73
CA VAL A 142 -4.40 2.91 -6.87
C VAL A 142 -3.05 3.54 -7.12
N ALA A 143 -1.98 2.74 -7.04
CA ALA A 143 -0.62 3.24 -7.15
C ALA A 143 0.22 2.34 -8.05
N GLU A 144 0.98 2.96 -8.93
CA GLU A 144 2.03 2.27 -9.68
C GLU A 144 3.36 2.52 -8.97
N SER A 145 3.84 1.48 -8.28
CA SER A 145 4.98 1.54 -7.38
C SER A 145 6.20 0.89 -8.02
N LEU A 146 7.33 1.60 -8.01
CA LEU A 146 8.62 1.08 -8.44
C LEU A 146 9.49 0.83 -7.21
N SER A 147 9.98 -0.40 -7.09
CA SER A 147 10.94 -0.76 -6.06
C SER A 147 12.15 -1.46 -6.67
N ARG A 148 13.29 -1.30 -6.02
CA ARG A 148 14.50 -2.04 -6.37
C ARG A 148 14.80 -3.05 -5.30
N ARG A 149 14.92 -4.30 -5.71
CA ARG A 149 15.21 -5.43 -4.81
C ARG A 149 16.60 -5.94 -5.11
N TYR A 150 17.39 -6.14 -4.07
CA TYR A 150 18.79 -6.56 -4.15
C TYR A 150 18.99 -7.91 -3.51
N VAL A 151 19.76 -8.73 -4.17
CA VAL A 151 20.10 -10.09 -3.71
C VAL A 151 21.54 -10.21 -3.22
#